data_9d57acd6aa16c102600d83d66774e5af
#
_entry.id   9d57acd6aa16c102600d83d66774e5af
#
_cell.length_a   1.000
_cell.length_b   1.000
_cell.length_c   1.000
_cell.angle_alpha   90.00
_cell.angle_beta   90.00
_cell.angle_gamma   90.00
#
_symmetry.space_group_name_H-M   'P 1'
#
loop_
_entity.id
_entity.type
_entity.pdbx_description
1 polymer ?
#
loop_
_entity_poly.entity_id
_entity_poly.type
_entity_poly.pdbx_seq_one_letter_code
_entity_poly.pdbx_strand_id
1 'polypeptide(L)'
;MANVIIVYWRDMPAQVLVGRGRRGVKLPLPERFEQAIDRAAMKSGAAGSDAYLEGFRKADPIPVEGSDEEAAAATVAKIEADYDQSRMKTLIANDGWA
;
A
#
# COMPACT_ATOMS: atom_id res chain seq x y z
N MET A 1 -15.90 5.69 -14.14
CA MET A 1 -14.62 5.11 -13.71
C MET A 1 -14.09 5.81 -12.49
N ALA A 2 -13.62 5.05 -11.53
CA ALA A 2 -13.00 5.59 -10.34
C ALA A 2 -11.49 5.73 -10.55
N ASN A 3 -10.89 6.75 -9.95
CA ASN A 3 -9.44 6.90 -9.93
C ASN A 3 -8.91 6.38 -8.61
N VAL A 4 -8.10 5.34 -8.68
CA VAL A 4 -7.57 4.65 -7.51
C VAL A 4 -6.12 5.07 -7.28
N ILE A 5 -5.81 5.45 -6.05
CA ILE A 5 -4.44 5.79 -5.65
C ILE A 5 -3.99 4.75 -4.62
N ILE A 6 -2.86 4.11 -4.88
CA ILE A 6 -2.25 3.18 -3.93
C ILE A 6 -1.18 3.95 -3.17
N VAL A 7 -1.26 3.89 -1.84
CA VAL A 7 -0.23 4.45 -0.97
C VAL A 7 0.78 3.36 -0.67
N TYR A 8 2.05 3.66 -0.91
CA TYR A 8 3.16 2.74 -0.66
C TYR A 8 4.04 3.25 0.46
N TRP A 9 4.63 2.33 1.21
CA TRP A 9 5.79 2.62 2.04
C TRP A 9 7.00 2.02 1.31
N ARG A 10 7.84 2.89 0.73
CA ARG A 10 8.87 2.49 -0.23
C ARG A 10 8.18 1.77 -1.40
N ASP A 11 8.40 0.46 -1.60
CA ASP A 11 7.72 -0.31 -2.66
C ASP A 11 6.70 -1.31 -2.10
N MET A 12 6.30 -1.13 -0.84
CA MET A 12 5.32 -2.00 -0.19
C MET A 12 3.96 -1.31 -0.10
N PRO A 13 2.88 -1.90 -0.64
CA PRO A 13 1.57 -1.27 -0.58
C PRO A 13 1.06 -1.18 0.86
N ALA A 14 0.46 -0.04 1.19
CA ALA A 14 -0.03 0.25 2.54
C ALA A 14 -1.54 0.42 2.60
N GLN A 15 -2.13 1.16 1.67
CA GLN A 15 -3.57 1.36 1.63
C GLN A 15 -4.03 1.81 0.25
N VAL A 16 -5.35 1.76 0.04
CA VAL A 16 -5.98 2.14 -1.22
C VAL A 16 -6.90 3.33 -0.96
N LEU A 17 -6.76 4.37 -1.77
CA LEU A 17 -7.60 5.57 -1.71
C LEU A 17 -8.36 5.72 -3.03
N VAL A 18 -9.65 6.08 -2.96
CA VAL A 18 -10.46 6.35 -4.14
C VAL A 18 -11.29 7.59 -3.89
N GLY A 19 -11.37 8.47 -4.87
CA GLY A 19 -12.12 9.70 -4.75
C GLY A 19 -11.32 10.82 -4.13
N ARG A 20 -12.01 11.92 -3.80
CA ARG A 20 -11.37 13.12 -3.27
C ARG A 20 -11.98 13.55 -1.95
N GLY A 21 -11.13 14.03 -1.05
CA GLY A 21 -11.54 14.65 0.20
C GLY A 21 -12.32 13.71 1.12
N ARG A 22 -13.27 14.27 1.85
CA ARG A 22 -14.04 13.53 2.86
C ARG A 22 -14.97 12.48 2.28
N ARG A 23 -15.32 12.59 1.00
CA ARG A 23 -16.20 11.63 0.32
C ARG A 23 -15.43 10.48 -0.31
N GLY A 24 -14.11 10.54 -0.24
CA GLY A 24 -13.29 9.47 -0.77
C GLY A 24 -13.40 8.19 0.04
N VAL A 25 -13.22 7.07 -0.63
CA VAL A 25 -13.15 5.76 0.01
C VAL A 25 -11.70 5.49 0.38
N LYS A 26 -11.48 5.03 1.62
CA LYS A 26 -10.16 4.65 2.10
C LYS A 26 -10.25 3.24 2.63
N LEU A 27 -9.57 2.30 1.98
CA LEU A 27 -9.52 0.92 2.41
C LEU A 27 -8.11 0.55 2.84
N PRO A 28 -7.95 0.10 4.10
CA PRO A 28 -6.66 -0.45 4.53
C PRO A 28 -6.48 -1.82 3.89
N LEU A 29 -5.23 -2.20 3.66
CA LEU A 29 -4.89 -3.56 3.25
C LEU A 29 -4.94 -4.49 4.46
N PRO A 30 -4.96 -5.83 4.24
CA PRO A 30 -4.91 -6.77 5.34
C PRO A 30 -3.74 -6.52 6.28
N GLU A 31 -3.89 -6.89 7.53
CA GLU A 31 -2.91 -6.66 8.60
C GLU A 31 -1.50 -7.16 8.24
N ARG A 32 -1.41 -8.22 7.46
CA ARG A 32 -0.11 -8.76 7.03
C ARG A 32 0.76 -7.74 6.28
N PHE A 33 0.13 -6.79 5.57
CA PHE A 33 0.85 -5.71 4.89
C PHE A 33 1.43 -4.72 5.88
N GLU A 34 0.64 -4.32 6.88
CA GLU A 34 1.10 -3.43 7.93
C GLU A 34 2.26 -4.06 8.71
N GLN A 35 2.12 -5.32 9.07
CA GLN A 35 3.16 -6.06 9.79
C GLN A 35 4.44 -6.17 8.96
N ALA A 36 4.31 -6.40 7.65
CA ALA A 36 5.47 -6.49 6.76
C ALA A 36 6.20 -5.16 6.66
N ILE A 37 5.46 -4.06 6.55
CA ILE A 37 6.04 -2.71 6.52
C ILE A 37 6.78 -2.43 7.82
N ASP A 38 6.19 -2.76 8.96
CA ASP A 38 6.82 -2.58 10.27
C ASP A 38 8.13 -3.36 10.36
N ARG A 39 8.14 -4.61 9.89
CA ARG A 39 9.36 -5.43 9.88
C ARG A 39 10.45 -4.83 9.00
N ALA A 40 10.09 -4.35 7.81
CA ALA A 40 11.03 -3.72 6.90
C ALA A 40 11.59 -2.42 7.50
N ALA A 41 10.72 -1.63 8.13
CA ALA A 41 11.14 -0.40 8.78
C ALA A 41 12.10 -0.66 9.95
N MET A 42 11.82 -1.68 10.76
CA MET A 42 12.69 -2.06 11.87
C MET A 42 14.02 -2.58 11.36
N LYS A 43 14.00 -3.44 10.35
CA LYS A 43 15.21 -4.02 9.78
C LYS A 43 16.12 -2.96 9.16
N SER A 44 15.54 -1.98 8.48
CA SER A 44 16.31 -0.93 7.80
C SER A 44 16.75 0.20 8.73
N GLY A 45 16.29 0.19 9.99
CA GLY A 45 16.57 1.27 10.93
C GLY A 45 15.69 2.49 10.76
N ALA A 46 14.67 2.42 9.90
CA ALA A 46 13.76 3.55 9.66
C ALA A 46 12.71 3.72 10.75
N ALA A 47 12.35 2.65 11.46
CA ALA A 47 11.33 2.68 12.49
C ALA A 47 11.67 3.72 13.58
N GLY A 48 10.69 4.57 13.92
CA GLY A 48 10.86 5.59 14.95
C GLY A 48 11.70 6.80 14.51
N SER A 49 12.00 6.91 13.22
CA SER A 49 12.77 8.05 12.68
C SER A 49 11.99 8.75 11.57
N ASP A 50 12.49 9.91 11.14
CA ASP A 50 11.89 10.67 10.03
C ASP A 50 11.89 9.85 8.74
N ALA A 51 12.85 8.97 8.57
CA ALA A 51 12.94 8.09 7.40
C ALA A 51 11.69 7.20 7.26
N TYR A 52 11.04 6.83 8.35
CA TYR A 52 9.81 6.06 8.31
C TYR A 52 8.71 6.85 7.58
N LEU A 53 8.50 8.10 7.99
CA LEU A 53 7.48 8.95 7.37
C LEU A 53 7.82 9.31 5.93
N GLU A 54 9.09 9.52 5.63
CA GLU A 54 9.56 9.84 4.28
C GLU A 54 9.36 8.69 3.30
N GLY A 55 9.26 7.46 3.79
CA GLY A 55 9.03 6.28 2.96
C GLY A 55 7.63 6.20 2.36
N PHE A 56 6.65 6.89 2.93
CA PHE A 56 5.29 6.89 2.41
C PHE A 56 5.17 7.77 1.18
N ARG A 57 4.53 7.24 0.14
CA ARG A 57 4.28 7.97 -1.10
C ARG A 57 2.95 7.54 -1.72
N LYS A 58 2.34 8.45 -2.45
CA LYS A 58 1.15 8.16 -3.23
C LYS A 58 1.56 7.91 -4.67
N ALA A 59 1.11 6.79 -5.23
CA ALA A 59 1.33 6.50 -6.64
C ALA A 59 0.38 7.33 -7.50
N ASP A 60 0.63 7.34 -8.82
CA ASP A 60 -0.25 8.03 -9.76
C ASP A 60 -1.63 7.36 -9.78
N PRO A 61 -2.71 8.13 -9.95
CA PRO A 61 -4.05 7.57 -10.05
C PRO A 61 -4.18 6.56 -11.19
N ILE A 62 -4.88 5.45 -10.90
CA ILE A 62 -5.14 4.39 -11.88
C ILE A 62 -6.65 4.36 -12.12
N PRO A 63 -7.12 4.46 -13.37
CA PRO A 63 -8.54 4.31 -13.66
C PRO A 63 -8.98 2.86 -13.50
N VAL A 64 -10.05 2.65 -12.72
CA VAL A 64 -10.62 1.34 -12.46
C VAL A 64 -12.13 1.43 -12.65
N GLU A 65 -12.72 0.43 -13.31
CA GLU A 65 -14.16 0.39 -13.55
C GLU A 65 -14.93 0.15 -12.26
N GLY A 66 -16.16 0.66 -12.21
CA GLY A 66 -17.07 0.47 -11.09
C GLY A 66 -17.22 1.70 -10.22
N SER A 67 -17.99 1.58 -9.17
CA SER A 67 -18.14 2.62 -8.16
C SER A 67 -16.84 2.76 -7.36
N ASP A 68 -16.74 3.81 -6.55
CA ASP A 68 -15.55 4.02 -5.72
C ASP A 68 -15.31 2.82 -4.80
N GLU A 69 -16.37 2.29 -4.17
CA GLU A 69 -16.27 1.13 -3.28
C GLU A 69 -15.86 -0.14 -4.03
N GLU A 70 -16.45 -0.36 -5.20
CA GLU A 70 -16.13 -1.52 -6.02
C GLU A 70 -14.69 -1.47 -6.54
N ALA A 71 -14.27 -0.29 -7.00
CA ALA A 71 -12.90 -0.09 -7.48
C ALA A 71 -11.88 -0.28 -6.36
N ALA A 72 -12.17 0.24 -5.17
CA ALA A 72 -11.29 0.07 -4.01
C ALA A 72 -11.17 -1.40 -3.62
N ALA A 73 -12.29 -2.12 -3.53
CA ALA A 73 -12.31 -3.53 -3.16
C ALA A 73 -11.58 -4.39 -4.20
N ALA A 74 -11.79 -4.12 -5.48
CA ALA A 74 -11.12 -4.85 -6.56
C ALA A 74 -9.61 -4.62 -6.53
N THR A 75 -9.18 -3.40 -6.23
CA THR A 75 -7.75 -3.07 -6.14
C THR A 75 -7.11 -3.77 -4.94
N VAL A 76 -7.78 -3.77 -3.79
CA VAL A 76 -7.28 -4.50 -2.60
C VAL A 76 -7.12 -5.98 -2.92
N ALA A 77 -8.12 -6.60 -3.56
CA ALA A 77 -8.06 -8.02 -3.94
C ALA A 77 -6.89 -8.31 -4.88
N LYS A 78 -6.66 -7.42 -5.84
CA LYS A 78 -5.54 -7.56 -6.78
C LYS A 78 -4.19 -7.45 -6.06
N ILE A 79 -4.06 -6.50 -5.16
CA ILE A 79 -2.84 -6.33 -4.37
C ILE A 79 -2.58 -7.57 -3.51
N GLU A 80 -3.62 -8.11 -2.87
CA GLU A 80 -3.48 -9.33 -2.06
C GLU A 80 -2.99 -10.51 -2.90
N ALA A 81 -3.46 -10.62 -4.15
CA ALA A 81 -3.03 -11.68 -5.06
C ALA A 81 -1.61 -11.47 -5.59
N ASP A 82 -1.27 -10.23 -5.91
CA ASP A 82 0.03 -9.89 -6.49
C ASP A 82 1.16 -9.91 -5.45
N TYR A 83 0.85 -9.58 -4.20
CA TYR A 83 1.83 -9.51 -3.12
C TYR A 83 1.65 -10.70 -2.18
N ASP A 84 2.03 -11.88 -2.64
CA ASP A 84 1.99 -13.08 -1.83
C ASP A 84 3.09 -13.06 -0.75
N GLN A 85 3.09 -14.06 0.10
CA GLN A 85 4.02 -14.14 1.21
C GLN A 85 5.48 -14.15 0.75
N SER A 86 5.77 -14.84 -0.34
CA SER A 86 7.12 -14.93 -0.89
C SER A 86 7.61 -13.56 -1.38
N ARG A 87 6.77 -12.84 -2.11
CA ARG A 87 7.10 -11.49 -2.58
C ARG A 87 7.31 -10.52 -1.43
N MET A 88 6.46 -10.61 -0.40
CA MET A 88 6.58 -9.75 0.78
C MET A 88 7.88 -10.02 1.53
N LYS A 89 8.30 -11.28 1.65
CA LYS A 89 9.58 -11.63 2.27
C LYS A 89 10.76 -11.01 1.51
N THR A 90 10.70 -11.05 0.19
CA THR A 90 11.75 -10.45 -0.66
C THR A 90 11.82 -8.93 -0.45
N LEU A 91 10.66 -8.27 -0.37
CA LEU A 91 10.62 -6.82 -0.12
C LEU A 91 11.19 -6.49 1.26
N ILE A 92 10.84 -7.26 2.29
CA ILE A 92 11.38 -7.06 3.64
C ILE A 92 12.90 -7.23 3.63
N ALA A 93 13.40 -8.26 2.95
CA ALA A 93 14.83 -8.51 2.84
C ALA A 93 15.59 -7.35 2.17
N ASN A 94 14.93 -6.62 1.29
CA ASN A 94 15.47 -5.44 0.59
C ASN A 94 15.06 -4.12 1.24
N ASP A 95 14.75 -4.14 2.53
CA ASP A 95 14.38 -2.94 3.31
C ASP A 95 13.15 -2.20 2.78
N GLY A 96 12.24 -2.94 2.12
CA GLY A 96 11.01 -2.40 1.54
C GLY A 96 11.13 -2.00 0.07
N TRP A 97 12.28 -2.20 -0.55
CA TRP A 97 12.52 -1.85 -1.96
C TRP A 97 12.40 -3.07 -2.87
N ALA A 98 11.79 -2.83 -4.02
CA ALA A 98 11.68 -3.86 -5.06
C ALA A 98 13.01 -4.05 -5.80
#